data_73fc08f76d4638558203c43007846116
#
_entry.id   73fc08f76d4638558203c43007846116
#
_cell.length_a   1.000
_cell.length_b   1.000
_cell.length_c   1.000
_cell.angle_alpha   90.00
_cell.angle_beta   90.00
_cell.angle_gamma   90.00
#
_symmetry.space_group_name_H-M   'P 1'
#
loop_
_entity.id
_entity.type
_entity.pdbx_description
1 polymer ?
#
loop_
_entity_poly.entity_id
_entity_poly.type
_entity_poly.pdbx_seq_one_letter_code
_entity_poly.pdbx_strand_id
1 'polypeptide(L)'
;MAGHIIHVHTTIPAPPDQVWDVITDVAHAGDVLRSVSDSELLTEGTYDVGTTWRERRTLFGHHGPEQLQVVESEPPRRTVVEAEVGHDVIRTAYRLTPSGPDATGTRLAMTTTVEMSHRSALSRAMWSMFGGFSYDRTRKVLEHDLEDIEAEACRRATTP
;
A
#
# COMPACT_ATOMS: atom_id res chain seq x y z
N MET A 1 0.48 4.63 23.49
CA MET A 1 0.15 4.75 22.07
C MET A 1 -0.31 3.40 21.56
N ALA A 2 -1.54 3.29 21.17
CA ALA A 2 -2.04 2.06 20.56
C ALA A 2 -1.87 2.17 19.05
N GLY A 3 -0.87 1.52 18.50
CA GLY A 3 -0.70 1.37 17.06
C GLY A 3 -1.25 0.01 16.61
N HIS A 4 -1.89 -0.03 15.47
CA HIS A 4 -2.26 -1.29 14.83
C HIS A 4 -1.23 -1.60 13.75
N ILE A 5 -0.77 -2.86 13.73
CA ILE A 5 0.20 -3.34 12.74
C ILE A 5 -0.44 -4.51 11.99
N ILE A 6 -0.48 -4.41 10.67
CA ILE A 6 -0.92 -5.49 9.79
C ILE A 6 0.24 -5.85 8.87
N HIS A 7 0.58 -7.12 8.86
CA HIS A 7 1.63 -7.66 8.01
C HIS A 7 1.05 -8.73 7.09
N VAL A 8 1.26 -8.56 5.79
CA VAL A 8 0.87 -9.53 4.75
C VAL A 8 2.02 -9.72 3.77
N HIS A 9 2.12 -10.88 3.15
CA HIS A 9 3.17 -11.17 2.17
C HIS A 9 2.71 -12.22 1.17
N THR A 10 3.37 -12.22 0.01
CA THR A 10 3.21 -13.27 -1.02
C THR A 10 4.53 -13.47 -1.75
N THR A 11 4.64 -14.58 -2.48
CA THR A 11 5.76 -14.83 -3.40
C THR A 11 5.26 -14.72 -4.83
N ILE A 12 5.88 -13.83 -5.60
CA ILE A 12 5.49 -13.50 -6.97
C ILE A 12 6.51 -14.12 -7.94
N PRO A 13 6.08 -14.86 -8.97
CA PRO A 13 6.99 -15.44 -9.97
C PRO A 13 7.44 -14.40 -11.02
N ALA A 14 7.96 -13.29 -10.55
CA ALA A 14 8.53 -12.22 -11.35
C ALA A 14 9.71 -11.59 -10.59
N PRO A 15 10.77 -11.13 -11.27
CA PRO A 15 11.94 -10.57 -10.60
C PRO A 15 11.62 -9.24 -9.89
N PRO A 16 12.43 -8.84 -8.90
CA PRO A 16 12.15 -7.64 -8.09
C PRO A 16 11.93 -6.36 -8.88
N ASP A 17 12.67 -6.14 -9.96
CA ASP A 17 12.51 -4.94 -10.80
C ASP A 17 11.11 -4.83 -11.41
N GLN A 18 10.56 -5.95 -11.88
CA GLN A 18 9.21 -5.98 -12.45
C GLN A 18 8.12 -5.77 -11.40
N VAL A 19 8.31 -6.33 -10.21
CA VAL A 19 7.37 -6.09 -9.09
C VAL A 19 7.47 -4.64 -8.63
N TRP A 20 8.67 -4.10 -8.58
CA TRP A 20 8.91 -2.69 -8.26
C TRP A 20 8.17 -1.76 -9.21
N ASP A 21 8.27 -2.02 -10.52
CA ASP A 21 7.60 -1.22 -11.55
C ASP A 21 6.07 -1.21 -11.37
N VAL A 22 5.50 -2.31 -10.90
CA VAL A 22 4.05 -2.37 -10.61
C VAL A 22 3.68 -1.53 -9.39
N ILE A 23 4.39 -1.68 -8.27
CA ILE A 23 4.05 -0.99 -7.02
C ILE A 23 4.35 0.52 -7.06
N THR A 24 5.23 0.95 -7.96
CA THR A 24 5.60 2.37 -8.10
C THR A 24 4.84 3.10 -9.23
N ASP A 25 4.05 2.38 -9.99
CA ASP A 25 3.18 2.95 -11.03
C ASP A 25 1.88 3.49 -10.41
N VAL A 26 2.04 4.44 -9.49
CA VAL A 26 0.94 4.97 -8.67
C VAL A 26 -0.11 5.72 -9.48
N ALA A 27 0.26 6.26 -10.65
CA ALA A 27 -0.69 6.91 -11.54
C ALA A 27 -1.74 5.95 -12.11
N HIS A 28 -1.40 4.66 -12.24
CA HIS A 28 -2.28 3.61 -12.75
C HIS A 28 -2.75 2.62 -11.68
N ALA A 29 -2.61 2.99 -10.40
CA ALA A 29 -3.03 2.13 -9.30
C ALA A 29 -4.51 1.72 -9.39
N GLY A 30 -5.38 2.60 -9.88
CA GLY A 30 -6.80 2.32 -10.09
C GLY A 30 -7.07 1.27 -11.19
N ASP A 31 -6.15 1.07 -12.13
CA ASP A 31 -6.26 0.05 -13.17
C ASP A 31 -5.78 -1.32 -12.69
N VAL A 32 -4.94 -1.36 -11.67
CA VAL A 32 -4.31 -2.57 -11.14
C VAL A 32 -5.00 -3.08 -9.88
N LEU A 33 -5.22 -2.20 -8.91
CA LEU A 33 -5.74 -2.56 -7.59
C LEU A 33 -7.26 -2.41 -7.53
N ARG A 34 -7.97 -3.52 -7.33
CA ARG A 34 -9.45 -3.49 -7.16
C ARG A 34 -9.90 -2.64 -5.96
N SER A 35 -9.02 -2.41 -4.99
CA SER A 35 -9.28 -1.58 -3.82
C SER A 35 -9.22 -0.09 -4.11
N VAL A 36 -8.66 0.32 -5.25
CA VAL A 36 -8.49 1.72 -5.67
C VAL A 36 -9.45 2.03 -6.81
N SER A 37 -10.36 2.97 -6.61
CA SER A 37 -11.32 3.37 -7.64
C SER A 37 -10.81 4.51 -8.53
N ASP A 38 -9.84 5.28 -8.03
CA ASP A 38 -9.25 6.42 -8.75
C ASP A 38 -7.87 6.74 -8.18
N SER A 39 -6.95 7.18 -9.03
CA SER A 39 -5.60 7.56 -8.65
C SER A 39 -5.09 8.70 -9.53
N GLU A 40 -4.53 9.74 -8.93
CA GLU A 40 -4.02 10.93 -9.61
C GLU A 40 -2.63 11.30 -9.05
N LEU A 41 -1.62 11.28 -9.91
CA LEU A 41 -0.27 11.73 -9.56
C LEU A 41 -0.24 13.26 -9.43
N LEU A 42 0.26 13.77 -8.32
CA LEU A 42 0.32 15.21 -8.03
C LEU A 42 1.70 15.82 -8.24
N THR A 43 2.75 15.00 -8.32
CA THR A 43 4.13 15.42 -8.54
C THR A 43 4.63 14.95 -9.91
N GLU A 44 5.59 15.65 -10.47
CA GLU A 44 6.26 15.28 -11.72
C GLU A 44 7.52 14.45 -11.42
N GLY A 45 7.99 13.71 -12.42
CA GLY A 45 9.24 12.96 -12.36
C GLY A 45 9.07 11.49 -12.01
N THR A 46 10.20 10.82 -11.81
CA THR A 46 10.25 9.41 -11.42
C THR A 46 9.82 9.21 -9.97
N TYR A 47 9.29 8.03 -9.68
CA TYR A 47 8.95 7.65 -8.31
C TYR A 47 10.17 7.68 -7.39
N ASP A 48 10.14 8.53 -6.37
CA ASP A 48 11.18 8.68 -5.35
C ASP A 48 10.61 9.36 -4.11
N VAL A 49 11.43 9.57 -3.09
CA VAL A 49 11.04 10.34 -1.90
C VAL A 49 10.45 11.68 -2.30
N GLY A 50 9.27 12.01 -1.76
CA GLY A 50 8.52 13.22 -2.10
C GLY A 50 7.46 13.02 -3.17
N THR A 51 7.49 11.93 -3.94
CA THR A 51 6.41 11.60 -4.87
C THR A 51 5.08 11.55 -4.13
N THR A 52 4.11 12.32 -4.62
CA THR A 52 2.82 12.50 -3.96
C THR A 52 1.69 12.23 -4.96
N TRP A 53 0.67 11.51 -4.53
CA TRP A 53 -0.52 11.26 -5.33
C TRP A 53 -1.76 11.28 -4.45
N ARG A 54 -2.90 11.35 -5.09
CA ARG A 54 -4.21 11.22 -4.45
C ARG A 54 -4.87 9.95 -4.96
N GLU A 55 -5.39 9.15 -4.07
CA GLU A 55 -6.18 7.99 -4.46
C GLU A 55 -7.48 7.92 -3.66
N ARG A 56 -8.45 7.24 -4.24
CA ARG A 56 -9.73 6.94 -3.59
C ARG A 56 -9.81 5.44 -3.37
N ARG A 57 -9.79 5.05 -2.11
CA ARG A 57 -10.01 3.66 -1.71
C ARG A 57 -10.82 3.61 -0.42
N THR A 58 -11.45 2.46 -0.18
CA THR A 58 -12.06 2.18 1.12
C THR A 58 -11.07 1.39 1.96
N LEU A 59 -10.42 2.05 2.89
CA LEU A 59 -9.48 1.45 3.80
C LEU A 59 -9.71 2.02 5.20
N PHE A 60 -9.57 1.18 6.23
CA PHE A 60 -9.74 1.59 7.64
C PHE A 60 -11.10 2.25 7.94
N GLY A 61 -12.17 1.89 7.20
CA GLY A 61 -13.50 2.47 7.38
C GLY A 61 -13.63 3.91 6.87
N HIS A 62 -12.61 4.45 6.24
CA HIS A 62 -12.62 5.77 5.63
C HIS A 62 -13.03 5.69 4.16
N HIS A 63 -13.94 6.57 3.76
CA HIS A 63 -14.43 6.69 2.38
C HIS A 63 -14.11 8.09 1.86
N GLY A 64 -13.08 8.24 1.10
CA GLY A 64 -12.72 9.54 0.53
C GLY A 64 -11.39 9.52 -0.18
N PRO A 65 -11.03 10.62 -0.85
CA PRO A 65 -9.72 10.76 -1.43
C PRO A 65 -8.69 10.92 -0.30
N GLU A 66 -7.59 10.17 -0.43
CA GLU A 66 -6.45 10.24 0.48
C GLU A 66 -5.24 10.72 -0.31
N GLN A 67 -4.44 11.58 0.30
CA GLN A 67 -3.16 11.99 -0.27
C GLN A 67 -2.06 11.15 0.35
N LEU A 68 -1.24 10.56 -0.49
CA LEU A 68 -0.14 9.71 -0.10
C LEU A 68 1.18 10.33 -0.55
N GLN A 69 2.24 10.07 0.21
CA GLN A 69 3.57 10.54 -0.08
C GLN A 69 4.62 9.46 0.19
N VAL A 70 5.58 9.35 -0.70
CA VAL A 70 6.75 8.49 -0.49
C VAL A 70 7.69 9.15 0.50
N VAL A 71 8.00 8.47 1.60
CA VAL A 71 8.91 8.94 2.64
C VAL A 71 10.24 8.19 2.67
N GLU A 72 10.29 6.99 2.08
CA GLU A 72 11.52 6.24 1.87
C GLU A 72 11.47 5.53 0.52
N SER A 73 12.60 5.49 -0.20
CA SER A 73 12.73 4.80 -1.50
C SER A 73 14.12 4.22 -1.67
N GLU A 74 14.19 2.91 -1.80
CA GLU A 74 15.42 2.13 -2.07
C GLU A 74 15.16 1.13 -3.20
N PRO A 75 15.13 1.58 -4.47
CA PRO A 75 14.82 0.68 -5.59
C PRO A 75 15.82 -0.47 -5.73
N PRO A 76 15.40 -1.68 -6.09
CA PRO A 76 14.02 -2.19 -6.10
C PRO A 76 13.65 -2.94 -4.81
N ARG A 77 14.22 -2.57 -3.67
CA ARG A 77 14.17 -3.35 -2.42
C ARG A 77 13.12 -2.89 -1.42
N ARG A 78 12.94 -1.59 -1.30
CA ARG A 78 12.09 -1.06 -0.24
C ARG A 78 11.53 0.31 -0.58
N THR A 79 10.27 0.53 -0.26
CA THR A 79 9.66 1.85 -0.25
C THR A 79 8.69 1.98 0.92
N VAL A 80 8.56 3.17 1.44
CA VAL A 80 7.60 3.49 2.50
C VAL A 80 6.74 4.67 2.07
N VAL A 81 5.45 4.48 2.19
CA VAL A 81 4.42 5.46 1.83
C VAL A 81 3.67 5.86 3.09
N GLU A 82 3.40 7.13 3.22
CA GLU A 82 2.61 7.71 4.30
C GLU A 82 1.34 8.36 3.76
N ALA A 83 0.23 8.16 4.49
CA ALA A 83 -1.03 8.84 4.24
C ALA A 83 -1.55 9.44 5.54
N GLU A 84 -2.04 10.68 5.46
CA GLU A 84 -2.76 11.31 6.57
C GLU A 84 -4.27 11.13 6.35
N VAL A 85 -4.93 10.50 7.32
CA VAL A 85 -6.37 10.28 7.30
C VAL A 85 -7.00 10.92 8.54
N GLY A 86 -7.54 12.11 8.37
CA GLY A 86 -8.00 12.92 9.48
C GLY A 86 -6.83 13.36 10.36
N HIS A 87 -6.73 12.80 11.55
CA HIS A 87 -5.63 13.05 12.50
C HIS A 87 -4.70 11.84 12.66
N ASP A 88 -4.95 10.77 11.92
CA ASP A 88 -4.20 9.53 12.01
C ASP A 88 -3.17 9.46 10.86
N VAL A 89 -2.03 8.83 11.12
CA VAL A 89 -1.01 8.59 10.11
C VAL A 89 -0.97 7.09 9.81
N ILE A 90 -1.13 6.76 8.54
CA ILE A 90 -1.03 5.40 8.04
C ILE A 90 0.27 5.29 7.27
N ARG A 91 1.11 4.36 7.66
CA ARG A 91 2.40 4.11 7.00
C ARG A 91 2.43 2.69 6.47
N THR A 92 2.69 2.53 5.18
CA THR A 92 2.84 1.22 4.54
C THR A 92 4.25 1.07 4.01
N ALA A 93 4.96 0.05 4.51
CA ALA A 93 6.28 -0.34 4.03
C ALA A 93 6.13 -1.54 3.09
N TYR A 94 6.71 -1.43 1.90
CA TYR A 94 6.87 -2.52 0.94
C TYR A 94 8.32 -2.99 0.97
N ARG A 95 8.52 -4.28 1.11
CA ARG A 95 9.84 -4.90 1.05
C ARG A 95 9.84 -6.01 0.02
N LEU A 96 10.78 -5.92 -0.92
CA LEU A 96 10.98 -6.88 -1.99
C LEU A 96 12.28 -7.63 -1.74
N THR A 97 12.20 -8.95 -1.63
CA THR A 97 13.35 -9.82 -1.46
C THR A 97 13.41 -10.80 -2.62
N PRO A 98 14.56 -10.90 -3.32
CA PRO A 98 14.71 -11.89 -4.38
C PRO A 98 14.41 -13.31 -3.87
N SER A 99 13.72 -14.08 -4.69
CA SER A 99 13.28 -15.44 -4.38
C SER A 99 13.56 -16.38 -5.56
N GLY A 100 13.85 -17.63 -5.22
CA GLY A 100 14.11 -18.66 -6.21
C GLY A 100 15.49 -18.59 -6.85
N PRO A 101 15.82 -19.55 -7.75
CA PRO A 101 17.09 -19.58 -8.47
C PRO A 101 17.24 -18.33 -9.34
N ASP A 102 18.43 -17.73 -9.35
CA ASP A 102 18.76 -16.56 -10.15
C ASP A 102 17.82 -15.35 -9.96
N ALA A 103 17.19 -15.23 -8.77
CA ALA A 103 16.26 -14.14 -8.42
C ALA A 103 15.11 -13.98 -9.44
N THR A 104 14.60 -15.08 -9.94
CA THR A 104 13.48 -15.09 -10.91
C THR A 104 12.13 -14.80 -10.27
N GLY A 105 12.05 -14.86 -8.94
CA GLY A 105 10.88 -14.53 -8.15
C GLY A 105 11.16 -13.44 -7.12
N THR A 106 10.10 -12.96 -6.51
CA THR A 106 10.14 -11.92 -5.47
C THR A 106 9.23 -12.30 -4.32
N ARG A 107 9.75 -12.23 -3.10
CA ARG A 107 8.90 -12.17 -1.92
C ARG A 107 8.56 -10.71 -1.66
N LEU A 108 7.28 -10.38 -1.80
CA LEU A 108 6.75 -9.05 -1.48
C LEU A 108 6.07 -9.10 -0.11
N ALA A 109 6.54 -8.27 0.80
CA ALA A 109 5.94 -8.08 2.12
C ALA A 109 5.41 -6.65 2.26
N MET A 110 4.19 -6.50 2.75
CA MET A 110 3.57 -5.23 3.09
C MET A 110 3.34 -5.17 4.59
N THR A 111 3.84 -4.14 5.24
CA THR A 111 3.58 -3.87 6.65
C THR A 111 2.93 -2.51 6.78
N THR A 112 1.68 -2.50 7.21
CA THR A 112 0.91 -1.26 7.42
C THR A 112 0.78 -1.00 8.91
N THR A 113 1.18 0.19 9.33
CA THR A 113 1.03 0.68 10.69
C THR A 113 0.07 1.86 10.71
N VAL A 114 -0.82 1.88 11.70
CA VAL A 114 -1.74 3.00 11.93
C VAL A 114 -1.38 3.64 13.24
N GLU A 115 -0.88 4.87 13.18
CA GLU A 115 -0.62 5.70 14.35
C GLU A 115 -1.84 6.57 14.61
N MET A 116 -2.60 6.21 15.65
CA MET A 116 -3.77 6.99 16.05
C MET A 116 -3.35 8.18 16.88
N SER A 117 -3.77 9.37 16.47
CA SER A 117 -3.58 10.58 17.25
C SER A 117 -4.29 10.50 18.61
N HIS A 118 -3.90 11.35 19.55
CA HIS A 118 -4.54 11.44 20.87
C HIS A 118 -6.00 11.84 20.74
N ARG A 119 -6.88 10.85 20.59
CA ARG A 119 -8.32 11.06 20.65
C ARG A 119 -8.80 10.97 22.11
N SER A 120 -9.80 11.76 22.46
CA SER A 120 -10.50 11.56 23.73
C SER A 120 -11.12 10.16 23.80
N ALA A 121 -11.33 9.63 25.00
CA ALA A 121 -11.97 8.32 25.19
C ALA A 121 -13.35 8.25 24.49
N LEU A 122 -14.08 9.36 24.48
CA LEU A 122 -15.37 9.48 23.80
C LEU A 122 -15.22 9.36 22.27
N SER A 123 -14.25 10.04 21.70
CA SER A 123 -13.96 9.97 20.26
C SER A 123 -13.54 8.56 19.83
N ARG A 124 -12.74 7.86 20.63
CA ARG A 124 -12.35 6.45 20.39
C ARG A 124 -13.55 5.51 20.46
N ALA A 125 -14.44 5.72 21.43
CA ALA A 125 -15.66 4.92 21.56
C ALA A 125 -16.60 5.13 20.38
N MET A 126 -16.80 6.38 19.93
CA MET A 126 -17.62 6.69 18.76
C MET A 126 -17.02 6.09 17.48
N TRP A 127 -15.72 6.17 17.30
CA TRP A 127 -15.03 5.61 16.14
C TRP A 127 -15.19 4.08 16.08
N SER A 128 -15.10 3.41 17.21
CA SER A 128 -15.33 1.97 17.33
C SER A 128 -16.78 1.57 17.04
N MET A 129 -17.76 2.40 17.41
CA MET A 129 -19.18 2.12 17.21
C MET A 129 -19.68 2.35 15.78
N PHE A 130 -19.10 3.29 15.03
CA PHE A 130 -19.56 3.73 13.72
C PHE A 130 -18.69 3.23 12.55
N GLY A 131 -18.14 2.02 12.65
CA GLY A 131 -17.39 1.39 11.57
C GLY A 131 -15.90 1.75 11.56
N GLY A 132 -15.33 1.94 12.74
CA GLY A 132 -13.90 2.13 12.90
C GLY A 132 -13.08 0.96 12.39
N PHE A 133 -11.80 1.03 12.62
CA PHE A 133 -10.82 0.07 12.14
C PHE A 133 -11.24 -1.39 12.40
N SER A 134 -11.44 -2.14 11.32
CA SER A 134 -11.61 -3.59 11.35
C SER A 134 -10.32 -4.23 10.85
N TYR A 135 -9.60 -4.88 11.75
CA TYR A 135 -8.35 -5.57 11.44
C TYR A 135 -8.55 -6.61 10.32
N ASP A 136 -9.56 -7.47 10.47
CA ASP A 136 -9.80 -8.55 9.51
C ASP A 136 -10.20 -8.03 8.13
N ARG A 137 -11.02 -6.99 8.08
CA ARG A 137 -11.45 -6.38 6.83
C ARG A 137 -10.29 -5.68 6.12
N THR A 138 -9.49 -4.93 6.86
CA THR A 138 -8.31 -4.26 6.33
C THR A 138 -7.27 -5.25 5.85
N ARG A 139 -7.02 -6.31 6.61
CA ARG A 139 -6.11 -7.39 6.23
C ARG A 139 -6.53 -8.01 4.90
N LYS A 140 -7.81 -8.30 4.70
CA LYS A 140 -8.33 -8.84 3.43
C LYS A 140 -8.11 -7.89 2.26
N VAL A 141 -8.29 -6.59 2.45
CA VAL A 141 -8.01 -5.60 1.40
C VAL A 141 -6.54 -5.63 1.00
N LEU A 142 -5.63 -5.68 1.97
CA LEU A 142 -4.19 -5.75 1.70
C LEU A 142 -3.79 -7.09 1.04
N GLU A 143 -4.42 -8.18 1.42
CA GLU A 143 -4.21 -9.50 0.77
C GLU A 143 -4.67 -9.47 -0.70
N HIS A 144 -5.82 -8.82 -0.99
CA HIS A 144 -6.27 -8.61 -2.37
C HIS A 144 -5.33 -7.69 -3.15
N ASP A 145 -4.76 -6.67 -2.53
CA ASP A 145 -3.75 -5.82 -3.17
C ASP A 145 -2.53 -6.64 -3.60
N LEU A 146 -2.07 -7.57 -2.76
CA LEU A 146 -0.97 -8.47 -3.10
C LEU A 146 -1.31 -9.38 -4.28
N GLU A 147 -2.54 -9.93 -4.32
CA GLU A 147 -3.03 -10.75 -5.46
C GLU A 147 -3.05 -9.95 -6.76
N ASP A 148 -3.51 -8.70 -6.70
CA ASP A 148 -3.59 -7.83 -7.87
C ASP A 148 -2.19 -7.43 -8.37
N ILE A 149 -1.27 -7.12 -7.46
CA ILE A 149 0.13 -6.84 -7.79
C ILE A 149 0.78 -8.07 -8.44
N GLU A 150 0.58 -9.25 -7.89
CA GLU A 150 1.07 -10.51 -8.45
C GLU A 150 0.55 -10.72 -9.87
N ALA A 151 -0.75 -10.61 -10.09
CA ALA A 151 -1.38 -10.77 -11.39
C ALA A 151 -0.82 -9.80 -12.43
N GLU A 152 -0.66 -8.53 -12.06
CA GLU A 152 -0.12 -7.51 -12.95
C GLU A 152 1.37 -7.72 -13.24
N ALA A 153 2.18 -8.06 -12.24
CA ALA A 153 3.60 -8.36 -12.44
C ALA A 153 3.79 -9.56 -13.39
N CYS A 154 3.00 -10.61 -13.23
CA CYS A 154 3.01 -11.77 -14.11
C CYS A 154 2.56 -11.40 -15.52
N ARG A 155 1.53 -10.58 -15.68
CA ARG A 155 1.06 -10.09 -16.97
C ARG A 155 2.13 -9.28 -17.71
N ARG A 156 2.82 -8.38 -17.01
CA ARG A 156 3.91 -7.57 -17.59
C ARG A 156 5.11 -8.44 -17.98
N ALA A 157 5.42 -9.46 -17.18
CA ALA A 157 6.50 -10.40 -17.45
C ALA A 157 6.29 -11.24 -18.72
N THR A 158 5.03 -11.51 -19.11
CA THR A 158 4.67 -12.33 -20.29
C THR A 158 4.40 -11.51 -21.55
N THR A 159 4.38 -10.17 -21.44
CA THR A 159 4.20 -9.28 -22.60
C THR A 159 5.58 -8.99 -23.20
N PRO A 160 5.81 -9.32 -24.51
CA PRO A 160 7.08 -9.03 -25.17
C PRO A 160 7.32 -7.54 -25.36
#